data_65df1ce711529dcb20e86d49616dcdfd
#
_entry.id   65df1ce711529dcb20e86d49616dcdfd
#
_cell.length_a   1.000
_cell.length_b   1.000
_cell.length_c   1.000
_cell.angle_alpha   90.00
_cell.angle_beta   90.00
_cell.angle_gamma   90.00
#
_symmetry.space_group_name_H-M   'P 1'
#
loop_
_entity.id
_entity.type
_entity.pdbx_description
1 polymer ?
#
loop_
_entity_poly.entity_id
_entity_poly.type
_entity_poly.pdbx_seq_one_letter_code
_entity_poly.pdbx_strand_id
1 'polypeptide(L)' 'MENGRRLFTVGAVVDGEVIAEGRAFNKKDAGQIAAQQAVEKLNLS' A
#
# COMPACT_ATOMS: atom_id res chain seq x y z
N MET A 1 -4.54 -2.11 -26.05
CA MET A 1 -3.93 -2.00 -25.65
C MET A 1 -3.56 -1.40 -24.69
N GLU A 2 -3.00 -1.43 -24.01
CA GLU A 2 -2.80 -0.95 -23.01
C GLU A 2 -2.13 0.20 -23.10
N ASN A 3 -2.21 1.09 -22.41
CA ASN A 3 -1.63 2.23 -22.45
C ASN A 3 -0.50 2.41 -21.64
N GLY A 4 0.24 1.52 -21.21
CA GLY A 4 1.40 1.66 -20.38
C GLY A 4 1.10 1.94 -18.94
N ARG A 5 -0.11 1.78 -18.53
CA ARG A 5 -0.40 1.94 -17.12
C ARG A 5 0.16 0.78 -16.34
N ARG A 6 0.74 1.09 -15.20
CA ARG A 6 1.30 0.07 -14.35
C ARG A 6 0.65 0.13 -13.00
N LEU A 7 0.38 -1.03 -12.45
CA LEU A 7 -0.15 -1.12 -11.10
C LEU A 7 1.01 -1.30 -10.13
N PHE A 8 1.17 -0.38 -9.22
CA PHE A 8 2.20 -0.47 -8.19
C PHE A 8 1.59 -1.01 -6.92
N THR A 9 2.27 -1.95 -6.29
CA THR A 9 1.84 -2.51 -5.02
C THR A 9 2.89 -2.19 -3.98
N VAL A 10 2.48 -1.59 -2.88
CA VAL A 10 3.37 -1.22 -1.80
C VAL A 10 2.91 -1.93 -0.55
N GLY A 11 3.82 -2.59 0.13
CA GLY A 11 3.50 -3.26 1.37
C GLY A 11 3.99 -2.47 2.56
N ALA A 12 3.18 -2.38 3.60
CA ALA A 12 3.58 -1.78 4.86
C ALA A 12 4.04 -2.88 5.80
N VAL A 13 5.30 -2.83 6.19
CA VAL A 13 5.90 -3.88 6.99
C VAL A 13 6.22 -3.33 8.37
N VAL A 14 5.77 -4.03 9.40
CA VAL A 14 6.06 -3.67 10.78
C VAL A 14 6.59 -4.92 11.48
N ASP A 15 7.75 -4.79 12.07
CA ASP A 15 8.41 -5.91 12.76
C ASP A 15 8.56 -7.13 11.88
N GLY A 16 8.89 -6.90 10.62
CA GLY A 16 9.12 -7.99 9.68
C GLY A 16 7.87 -8.63 9.14
N GLU A 17 6.71 -8.06 9.41
CA GLU A 17 5.46 -8.64 9.00
C GLU A 17 4.68 -7.65 8.15
N VAL A 18 4.14 -8.10 7.02
CA VAL A 18 3.34 -7.24 6.16
C VAL A 18 1.95 -7.13 6.75
N ILE A 19 1.60 -5.94 7.21
CA ILE A 19 0.31 -5.73 7.85
C ILE A 19 -0.70 -5.06 6.93
N ALA A 20 -0.26 -4.47 5.83
CA ALA A 20 -1.17 -3.80 4.92
C ALA A 20 -0.53 -3.70 3.54
N GLU A 21 -1.36 -3.52 2.53
CA GLU A 21 -0.88 -3.33 1.17
C GLU A 21 -1.72 -2.28 0.48
N GLY A 22 -1.08 -1.49 -0.36
CA GLY A 22 -1.77 -0.49 -1.16
C GLY A 22 -1.44 -0.67 -2.62
N ARG A 23 -2.42 -0.49 -3.49
CA ARG A 23 -2.25 -0.59 -4.94
C ARG A 23 -2.77 0.64 -5.60
N ALA A 24 -2.02 1.13 -6.55
CA ALA A 24 -2.46 2.28 -7.32
C ALA A 24 -1.64 2.35 -8.59
N PHE A 25 -2.00 3.27 -9.48
CA PHE A 25 -1.29 3.39 -10.74
C PHE A 25 -0.04 4.25 -10.61
N ASN A 26 0.30 4.72 -9.41
CA ASN A 26 1.58 5.36 -9.18
C ASN A 26 2.05 5.02 -7.77
N LYS A 27 3.35 5.15 -7.56
CA LYS A 27 3.94 4.75 -6.29
C LYS A 27 3.45 5.59 -5.12
N LYS A 28 3.28 6.87 -5.37
CA LYS A 28 2.89 7.76 -4.31
C LYS A 28 1.53 7.38 -3.75
N ASP A 29 0.58 7.15 -4.65
CA ASP A 29 -0.76 6.76 -4.22
C ASP A 29 -0.75 5.40 -3.56
N ALA A 30 -0.01 4.45 -4.13
CA ALA A 30 0.08 3.12 -3.54
C ALA A 30 0.66 3.19 -2.12
N GLY A 31 1.69 4.01 -1.93
CA GLY A 31 2.28 4.18 -0.62
C GLY A 31 1.32 4.80 0.38
N GLN A 32 0.55 5.78 -0.07
CA GLN A 32 -0.43 6.41 0.80
C GLN A 32 -1.51 5.43 1.24
N ILE A 33 -1.99 4.62 0.31
CA ILE A 33 -3.01 3.64 0.63
C ILE A 33 -2.47 2.62 1.62
N ALA A 34 -1.25 2.13 1.39
CA ALA A 34 -0.65 1.17 2.30
C ALA A 34 -0.46 1.77 3.69
N ALA A 35 0.03 3.01 3.76
CA ALA A 35 0.26 3.67 5.02
C ALA A 35 -1.04 3.88 5.78
N GLN A 36 -2.08 4.28 5.08
CA GLN A 36 -3.36 4.53 5.71
C GLN A 36 -3.95 3.24 6.27
N GLN A 37 -3.85 2.16 5.51
CA GLN A 37 -4.33 0.87 5.99
C GLN A 37 -3.54 0.40 7.20
N ALA A 38 -2.23 0.63 7.20
CA ALA A 38 -1.40 0.24 8.33
C ALA A 38 -1.79 1.01 9.58
N VAL A 39 -2.02 2.30 9.45
CA VAL A 39 -2.41 3.13 10.58
C VAL A 39 -3.74 2.66 11.15
N GLU A 40 -4.68 2.33 10.27
CA GLU A 40 -5.96 1.85 10.73
C GLU A 40 -5.83 0.55 11.50
N LYS A 41 -5.01 -0.35 11.00
CA LYS A 41 -4.81 -1.61 11.68
C LYS A 41 -4.17 -1.44 13.04
N LEU A 42 -3.19 -0.56 13.14
CA LEU A 42 -2.53 -0.33 14.41
C LEU A 42 -3.46 0.36 15.40
N ASN A 43 -4.35 1.18 14.91
CA ASN A 43 -5.29 1.84 15.77
C ASN A 43 -6.36 0.90 16.32
N LEU A 44 -6.71 -0.11 15.57
CA LEU A 44 -7.75 -1.03 15.99
C LEU A 44 -7.24 -2.12 16.92
N SER A 45 -5.94 -2.26 17.02
CA SER A 45 -5.39 -3.31 17.90
C SER A 45 -5.41 -2.96 19.38
#